data_40a7138aa10984528fb32fa651f8fdbb
#
_entry.id   40a7138aa10984528fb32fa651f8fdbb
#
_cell.length_a   1.000
_cell.length_b   1.000
_cell.length_c   1.000
_cell.angle_alpha   90.00
_cell.angle_beta   90.00
_cell.angle_gamma   90.00
#
_symmetry.space_group_name_H-M   'P 1'
#
loop_
_entity.id
_entity.type
_entity.pdbx_description
1 polymer ?
#
loop_
_entity_poly.entity_id
_entity_poly.type
_entity_poly.pdbx_seq_one_letter_code
_entity_poly.pdbx_strand_id
1 'polypeptide(L)'
;MKREELAGLAQNSSFFILHSSLKKDLKNTQQEAFWAGDFGREYTDRNSRHLDEWNDFYRRTWGHSKLDMNAAFLADLPRESRILEVGCNTGMQLRGLQEASFIHLYGVELQSYAVEKAKQYTQGINIIQGSGFDLPFKDGFFDLVCTNGVLIHIAPADLPRIMDEMVRCSHRYIWGFEYHAPATTAVPYRGNEGFLWKADYAQLFLDQFPGQLRLVKQELYPYILDAERGNLDVMYLLEKVSA
;
A
#
# COMPACT_ATOMS: atom_id res chain seq x y z
N MET A 1 -40.15 -52.91 12.74
CA MET A 1 -40.37 -51.55 12.28
C MET A 1 -39.36 -50.68 13.02
N LYS A 2 -38.43 -50.07 12.47
CA LYS A 2 -37.68 -49.94 11.21
C LYS A 2 -36.30 -49.43 11.59
N ARG A 3 -35.25 -50.17 11.23
CA ARG A 3 -33.86 -49.71 11.25
C ARG A 3 -33.56 -49.17 9.88
N GLU A 4 -33.86 -47.93 9.59
CA GLU A 4 -33.56 -47.31 8.27
C GLU A 4 -33.71 -45.79 8.30
N GLU A 5 -33.06 -45.08 9.25
CA GLU A 5 -33.04 -43.58 9.20
C GLU A 5 -31.76 -42.97 9.80
N LEU A 6 -30.59 -43.60 9.64
CA LEU A 6 -29.30 -43.04 10.06
C LEU A 6 -28.18 -43.15 9.02
N ALA A 7 -28.56 -43.06 7.72
CA ALA A 7 -27.56 -43.14 6.62
C ALA A 7 -27.48 -41.87 5.77
N GLY A 8 -27.88 -40.70 6.28
CA GLY A 8 -27.97 -39.45 5.51
C GLY A 8 -27.12 -38.26 5.97
N LEU A 9 -26.24 -38.39 6.98
CA LEU A 9 -25.53 -37.26 7.56
C LEU A 9 -23.99 -37.36 7.51
N ALA A 10 -23.44 -38.23 6.66
CA ALA A 10 -21.98 -38.42 6.56
C ALA A 10 -21.34 -37.92 5.26
N GLN A 11 -21.97 -37.03 4.48
CA GLN A 11 -21.37 -36.54 3.23
C GLN A 11 -21.06 -35.04 3.16
N ASN A 12 -21.20 -34.29 4.26
CA ASN A 12 -20.88 -32.86 4.26
C ASN A 12 -19.59 -32.47 5.02
N SER A 13 -18.82 -33.43 5.51
CA SER A 13 -17.57 -33.14 6.23
C SER A 13 -16.32 -33.00 5.33
N SER A 14 -16.43 -33.38 4.04
CA SER A 14 -15.27 -33.33 3.13
C SER A 14 -15.06 -31.96 2.46
N PHE A 15 -16.03 -31.06 2.52
CA PHE A 15 -15.89 -29.71 1.93
C PHE A 15 -15.21 -28.69 2.84
N PHE A 16 -15.19 -28.94 4.14
CA PHE A 16 -14.53 -28.04 5.10
C PHE A 16 -13.03 -28.32 5.30
N ILE A 17 -12.52 -29.47 4.87
CA ILE A 17 -11.12 -29.87 5.07
C ILE A 17 -10.21 -29.42 3.90
N LEU A 18 -10.78 -29.11 2.72
CA LEU A 18 -9.99 -28.65 1.56
C LEU A 18 -9.63 -27.16 1.59
N HIS A 19 -10.25 -26.35 2.45
CA HIS A 19 -9.91 -24.92 2.58
C HIS A 19 -8.86 -24.64 3.65
N SER A 20 -8.52 -25.61 4.50
CA SER A 20 -7.50 -25.44 5.56
C SER A 20 -6.10 -25.88 5.17
N SER A 21 -5.92 -26.60 4.05
CA SER A 21 -4.60 -27.14 3.65
C SER A 21 -3.85 -26.28 2.61
N LEU A 22 -4.34 -25.08 2.28
CA LEU A 22 -3.68 -24.10 1.40
C LEU A 22 -3.25 -22.83 2.13
N LYS A 23 -3.29 -22.76 3.45
CA LYS A 23 -2.43 -21.83 4.18
C LYS A 23 -1.00 -22.37 4.08
N LYS A 24 -0.32 -22.14 2.96
CA LYS A 24 1.13 -22.09 2.91
C LYS A 24 1.53 -21.30 4.15
N ASP A 25 2.41 -21.85 4.99
CA ASP A 25 3.07 -21.12 6.07
C ASP A 25 3.64 -19.83 5.44
N LEU A 26 2.91 -18.74 5.55
CA LEU A 26 3.36 -17.40 5.16
C LEU A 26 4.38 -16.99 6.22
N LYS A 27 5.61 -17.50 6.06
CA LYS A 27 6.74 -16.99 6.84
C LYS A 27 6.85 -15.51 6.49
N ASN A 28 6.91 -14.67 7.52
CA ASN A 28 7.21 -13.27 7.35
C ASN A 28 8.46 -13.11 6.49
N THR A 29 8.42 -12.20 5.53
CA THR A 29 9.59 -11.86 4.74
C THR A 29 10.65 -11.20 5.62
N GLN A 30 11.90 -11.16 5.15
CA GLN A 30 12.95 -10.43 5.85
C GLN A 30 12.57 -8.94 6.01
N GLN A 31 11.91 -8.36 5.00
CA GLN A 31 11.44 -6.99 5.01
C GLN A 31 10.33 -6.78 6.05
N GLU A 32 9.35 -7.69 6.14
CA GLU A 32 8.33 -7.61 7.17
C GLU A 32 8.94 -7.67 8.58
N ALA A 33 9.88 -8.60 8.81
CA ALA A 33 10.55 -8.70 10.11
C ALA A 33 11.32 -7.41 10.47
N PHE A 34 11.99 -6.78 9.49
CA PHE A 34 12.72 -5.55 9.66
C PHE A 34 11.79 -4.37 10.00
N TRP A 35 10.69 -4.21 9.24
CA TRP A 35 9.72 -3.14 9.44
C TRP A 35 8.82 -3.34 10.67
N ALA A 36 8.51 -4.58 11.05
CA ALA A 36 7.78 -4.89 12.27
C ALA A 36 8.64 -4.71 13.55
N GLY A 37 9.97 -4.69 13.42
CA GLY A 37 10.92 -4.58 14.50
C GLY A 37 11.26 -3.15 14.92
N ASP A 38 12.40 -2.99 15.60
CA ASP A 38 12.88 -1.72 16.15
C ASP A 38 13.11 -0.66 15.08
N PHE A 39 13.61 -1.04 13.90
CA PHE A 39 13.83 -0.10 12.80
C PHE A 39 12.54 0.61 12.37
N GLY A 40 11.44 -0.13 12.18
CA GLY A 40 10.14 0.44 11.83
C GLY A 40 9.58 1.35 12.94
N ARG A 41 9.85 0.99 14.20
CA ARG A 41 9.48 1.80 15.37
C ARG A 41 10.23 3.14 15.37
N GLU A 42 11.56 3.11 15.20
CA GLU A 42 12.38 4.32 15.09
C GLU A 42 12.00 5.17 13.88
N TYR A 43 11.64 4.53 12.75
CA TYR A 43 11.14 5.23 11.58
C TYR A 43 9.85 5.99 11.89
N THR A 44 8.91 5.36 12.59
CA THR A 44 7.66 6.00 13.02
C THR A 44 7.91 7.22 13.92
N ASP A 45 8.87 7.14 14.84
CA ASP A 45 9.19 8.24 15.76
C ASP A 45 9.88 9.42 15.06
N ARG A 46 10.59 9.18 13.95
CA ARG A 46 11.26 10.23 13.15
C ARG A 46 10.33 10.99 12.22
N ASN A 47 9.14 10.43 11.90
CA ASN A 47 8.24 11.05 10.94
C ASN A 47 7.46 12.22 11.54
N SER A 48 7.11 13.18 10.68
CA SER A 48 6.29 14.32 11.06
C SER A 48 4.92 13.86 11.61
N ARG A 49 4.43 14.60 12.59
CA ARG A 49 3.11 14.39 13.21
C ARG A 49 2.09 15.43 12.77
N HIS A 50 2.53 16.46 12.06
CA HIS A 50 1.72 17.59 11.63
C HIS A 50 1.70 17.71 10.11
N LEU A 51 0.52 17.94 9.55
CA LEU A 51 0.34 18.06 8.09
C LEU A 51 1.14 19.22 7.50
N ASP A 52 1.26 20.34 8.21
CA ASP A 52 2.02 21.49 7.74
C ASP A 52 3.51 21.14 7.60
N GLU A 53 4.11 20.50 8.62
CA GLU A 53 5.51 20.05 8.59
C GLU A 53 5.75 19.04 7.46
N TRP A 54 4.78 18.14 7.25
CA TRP A 54 4.83 17.15 6.17
C TRP A 54 4.76 17.81 4.80
N ASN A 55 3.85 18.76 4.59
CA ASN A 55 3.77 19.53 3.34
C ASN A 55 5.02 20.38 3.12
N ASP A 56 5.58 20.97 4.17
CA ASP A 56 6.82 21.75 4.07
C ASP A 56 8.03 20.86 3.73
N PHE A 57 8.08 19.64 4.25
CA PHE A 57 9.08 18.65 3.84
C PHE A 57 8.97 18.36 2.33
N TYR A 58 7.76 18.14 1.81
CA TYR A 58 7.54 17.89 0.39
C TYR A 58 7.91 19.11 -0.48
N ARG A 59 7.53 20.33 -0.06
CA ARG A 59 7.92 21.56 -0.78
C ARG A 59 9.44 21.73 -0.86
N ARG A 60 10.14 21.45 0.22
CA ARG A 60 11.62 21.56 0.24
C ARG A 60 12.29 20.48 -0.60
N THR A 61 11.70 19.30 -0.69
CA THR A 61 12.31 18.16 -1.39
C THR A 61 11.97 18.15 -2.88
N TRP A 62 10.73 18.42 -3.25
CA TRP A 62 10.23 18.29 -4.64
C TRP A 62 9.62 19.59 -5.22
N GLY A 63 9.59 20.67 -4.47
CA GLY A 63 9.03 21.96 -4.91
C GLY A 63 7.50 22.07 -4.81
N HIS A 64 6.80 21.03 -4.41
CA HIS A 64 5.34 20.95 -4.31
C HIS A 64 4.91 20.47 -2.93
N SER A 65 3.76 20.91 -2.39
CA SER A 65 3.19 20.26 -1.23
C SER A 65 2.62 18.90 -1.60
N LYS A 66 2.59 17.97 -0.65
CA LYS A 66 1.96 16.67 -0.90
C LYS A 66 0.47 16.80 -1.22
N LEU A 67 -0.22 17.75 -0.60
CA LEU A 67 -1.61 18.03 -0.90
C LEU A 67 -1.83 18.47 -2.35
N ASP A 68 -0.96 19.35 -2.90
CA ASP A 68 -1.03 19.74 -4.31
C ASP A 68 -0.74 18.56 -5.25
N MET A 69 0.26 17.74 -4.91
CA MET A 69 0.57 16.52 -5.66
C MET A 69 -0.60 15.55 -5.66
N ASN A 70 -1.23 15.32 -4.51
CA ASN A 70 -2.41 14.46 -4.38
C ASN A 70 -3.59 15.02 -5.19
N ALA A 71 -3.86 16.33 -5.09
CA ALA A 71 -4.94 16.99 -5.82
C ALA A 71 -4.76 16.85 -7.34
N ALA A 72 -3.52 16.96 -7.85
CA ALA A 72 -3.23 16.79 -9.27
C ALA A 72 -3.62 15.43 -9.83
N PHE A 73 -3.68 14.38 -9.00
CA PHE A 73 -4.04 13.02 -9.40
C PHE A 73 -5.47 12.61 -9.06
N LEU A 74 -6.04 13.18 -8.00
CA LEU A 74 -7.29 12.71 -7.40
C LEU A 74 -8.43 13.74 -7.49
N ALA A 75 -8.25 14.83 -8.26
CA ALA A 75 -9.25 15.90 -8.36
C ALA A 75 -10.63 15.39 -8.80
N ASP A 76 -10.66 14.46 -9.75
CA ASP A 76 -11.86 13.89 -10.36
C ASP A 76 -12.41 12.68 -9.63
N LEU A 77 -11.73 12.21 -8.57
CA LEU A 77 -12.20 11.07 -7.75
C LEU A 77 -13.34 11.55 -6.83
N PRO A 78 -14.52 10.88 -6.83
CA PRO A 78 -15.60 11.21 -5.91
C PRO A 78 -15.16 11.19 -4.45
N ARG A 79 -15.62 12.15 -3.64
CA ARG A 79 -15.19 12.28 -2.23
C ARG A 79 -15.72 11.16 -1.33
N GLU A 80 -16.73 10.45 -1.78
CA GLU A 80 -17.32 9.25 -1.18
C GLU A 80 -16.56 7.96 -1.56
N SER A 81 -15.50 8.06 -2.38
CA SER A 81 -14.69 6.90 -2.75
C SER A 81 -14.02 6.28 -1.52
N ARG A 82 -14.06 4.95 -1.46
CA ARG A 82 -13.36 4.17 -0.44
C ARG A 82 -11.90 4.04 -0.85
N ILE A 83 -11.01 4.57 -0.05
CA ILE A 83 -9.57 4.60 -0.31
C ILE A 83 -8.84 3.77 0.74
N LEU A 84 -7.99 2.83 0.29
CA LEU A 84 -7.08 2.06 1.13
C LEU A 84 -5.64 2.50 0.89
N GLU A 85 -4.93 2.86 1.94
CA GLU A 85 -3.46 2.97 1.94
C GLU A 85 -2.84 1.71 2.56
N VAL A 86 -1.97 1.04 1.83
CA VAL A 86 -1.18 -0.10 2.30
C VAL A 86 0.16 0.41 2.80
N GLY A 87 0.53 0.08 4.04
CA GLY A 87 1.71 0.61 4.73
C GLY A 87 1.53 2.06 5.17
N CYS A 88 0.37 2.38 5.78
CA CYS A 88 -0.03 3.75 6.08
C CYS A 88 0.73 4.41 7.25
N ASN A 89 1.61 3.70 7.96
CA ASN A 89 2.30 4.17 9.15
C ASN A 89 1.33 4.87 10.13
N THR A 90 1.57 6.11 10.50
CA THR A 90 0.70 6.90 11.39
C THR A 90 -0.50 7.55 10.69
N GLY A 91 -0.76 7.21 9.42
CA GLY A 91 -1.91 7.70 8.64
C GLY A 91 -1.74 9.12 8.09
N MET A 92 -0.53 9.61 7.88
CA MET A 92 -0.29 10.99 7.43
C MET A 92 -0.87 11.26 6.04
N GLN A 93 -0.68 10.37 5.09
CA GLN A 93 -1.26 10.47 3.74
C GLN A 93 -2.80 10.44 3.82
N LEU A 94 -3.39 9.57 4.65
CA LEU A 94 -4.84 9.49 4.84
C LEU A 94 -5.41 10.79 5.44
N ARG A 95 -4.69 11.42 6.39
CA ARG A 95 -5.05 12.74 6.91
C ARG A 95 -5.00 13.81 5.83
N GLY A 96 -3.99 13.77 4.96
CA GLY A 96 -3.92 14.65 3.79
C GLY A 96 -5.10 14.46 2.82
N LEU A 97 -5.56 13.23 2.62
CA LEU A 97 -6.77 12.94 1.84
C LEU A 97 -8.05 13.40 2.57
N GLN A 98 -8.09 13.32 3.90
CA GLN A 98 -9.20 13.84 4.70
C GLN A 98 -9.32 15.37 4.57
N GLU A 99 -8.21 16.11 4.55
CA GLU A 99 -8.19 17.55 4.26
C GLU A 99 -8.73 17.87 2.85
N ALA A 100 -8.53 16.95 1.90
CA ALA A 100 -9.12 17.03 0.55
C ALA A 100 -10.59 16.55 0.51
N SER A 101 -11.22 16.37 1.70
CA SER A 101 -12.64 16.00 1.89
C SER A 101 -13.01 14.57 1.49
N PHE A 102 -12.06 13.65 1.38
CA PHE A 102 -12.38 12.22 1.30
C PHE A 102 -12.84 11.70 2.66
N ILE A 103 -13.93 10.93 2.69
CA ILE A 103 -14.62 10.55 3.94
C ILE A 103 -14.51 9.04 4.28
N HIS A 104 -14.17 8.18 3.31
CA HIS A 104 -14.06 6.74 3.53
C HIS A 104 -12.61 6.29 3.38
N LEU A 105 -11.82 6.51 4.44
CA LEU A 105 -10.39 6.31 4.48
C LEU A 105 -10.02 5.10 5.35
N TYR A 106 -9.18 4.24 4.80
CA TYR A 106 -8.74 2.99 5.41
C TYR A 106 -7.23 2.86 5.28
N GLY A 107 -6.59 2.30 6.29
CA GLY A 107 -5.16 2.00 6.29
C GLY A 107 -4.86 0.61 6.82
N VAL A 108 -3.88 -0.06 6.22
CA VAL A 108 -3.25 -1.25 6.78
C VAL A 108 -1.81 -0.92 7.08
N GLU A 109 -1.36 -1.27 8.27
CA GLU A 109 0.01 -1.03 8.73
C GLU A 109 0.55 -2.27 9.46
N LEU A 110 1.78 -2.67 9.11
CA LEU A 110 2.43 -3.86 9.67
C LEU A 110 2.89 -3.62 11.11
N GLN A 111 3.43 -2.44 11.40
CA GLN A 111 4.02 -2.08 12.68
C GLN A 111 2.94 -1.71 13.70
N SER A 112 2.74 -2.56 14.71
CA SER A 112 1.71 -2.33 15.75
C SER A 112 1.88 -1.00 16.49
N TYR A 113 3.12 -0.58 16.73
CA TYR A 113 3.41 0.71 17.36
C TYR A 113 2.93 1.90 16.51
N ALA A 114 3.11 1.83 15.19
CA ALA A 114 2.62 2.85 14.27
C ALA A 114 1.08 2.89 14.27
N VAL A 115 0.41 1.74 14.31
CA VAL A 115 -1.06 1.65 14.43
C VAL A 115 -1.55 2.32 15.71
N GLU A 116 -0.91 2.07 16.86
CA GLU A 116 -1.28 2.72 18.12
C GLU A 116 -1.05 4.24 18.09
N LYS A 117 -0.02 4.72 17.40
CA LYS A 117 0.19 6.15 17.14
C LYS A 117 -0.87 6.71 16.19
N ALA A 118 -1.20 5.99 15.13
CA ALA A 118 -2.23 6.41 14.19
C ALA A 118 -3.58 6.63 14.89
N LYS A 119 -3.98 5.77 15.82
CA LYS A 119 -5.19 5.94 16.63
C LYS A 119 -5.22 7.25 17.44
N GLN A 120 -4.04 7.77 17.80
CA GLN A 120 -3.91 9.04 18.52
C GLN A 120 -3.93 10.27 17.59
N TYR A 121 -3.45 10.10 16.34
CA TYR A 121 -3.24 11.19 15.38
C TYR A 121 -4.36 11.33 14.35
N THR A 122 -5.23 10.32 14.24
CA THR A 122 -6.33 10.30 13.26
C THR A 122 -7.68 10.28 13.97
N GLN A 123 -8.69 10.85 13.31
CA GLN A 123 -10.08 10.77 13.72
C GLN A 123 -10.94 10.45 12.50
N GLY A 124 -11.82 9.44 12.60
CA GLY A 124 -12.69 9.02 11.50
C GLY A 124 -11.96 8.28 10.36
N ILE A 125 -10.70 7.87 10.57
CA ILE A 125 -9.91 7.07 9.63
C ILE A 125 -9.77 5.66 10.22
N ASN A 126 -10.04 4.63 9.42
CA ASN A 126 -10.01 3.24 9.87
C ASN A 126 -8.62 2.63 9.60
N ILE A 127 -7.80 2.48 10.63
CA ILE A 127 -6.47 1.89 10.52
C ILE A 127 -6.40 0.59 11.32
N ILE A 128 -5.95 -0.48 10.66
CA ILE A 128 -5.79 -1.80 11.25
C ILE A 128 -4.37 -2.32 11.09
N GLN A 129 -3.94 -3.17 12.02
CA GLN A 129 -2.68 -3.89 11.85
C GLN A 129 -2.86 -5.04 10.86
N GLY A 130 -1.94 -5.16 9.91
CA GLY A 130 -1.96 -6.22 8.91
C GLY A 130 -0.76 -6.16 7.96
N SER A 131 -0.60 -7.23 7.18
CA SER A 131 0.41 -7.31 6.13
C SER A 131 -0.18 -6.90 4.78
N GLY A 132 0.61 -6.20 3.96
CA GLY A 132 0.26 -5.92 2.56
C GLY A 132 0.21 -7.17 1.68
N PHE A 133 0.73 -8.32 2.17
CA PHE A 133 0.71 -9.60 1.48
C PHE A 133 -0.55 -10.45 1.75
N ASP A 134 -1.42 -10.01 2.66
CA ASP A 134 -2.69 -10.68 3.01
C ASP A 134 -3.67 -9.64 3.54
N LEU A 135 -4.25 -8.86 2.64
CA LEU A 135 -5.16 -7.77 2.98
C LEU A 135 -6.52 -8.33 3.42
N PRO A 136 -7.00 -8.02 4.64
CA PRO A 136 -8.21 -8.61 5.21
C PRO A 136 -9.51 -7.99 4.66
N PHE A 137 -9.55 -7.78 3.35
CA PHE A 137 -10.69 -7.19 2.66
C PHE A 137 -11.13 -8.07 1.49
N LYS A 138 -12.41 -7.99 1.13
CA LYS A 138 -12.94 -8.67 -0.04
C LYS A 138 -12.45 -8.02 -1.33
N ASP A 139 -12.52 -8.79 -2.41
CA ASP A 139 -12.18 -8.34 -3.75
C ASP A 139 -13.02 -7.12 -4.16
N GLY A 140 -12.37 -6.15 -4.79
CA GLY A 140 -13.02 -4.95 -5.32
C GLY A 140 -13.73 -4.08 -4.27
N PHE A 141 -13.30 -4.12 -3.01
CA PHE A 141 -13.95 -3.34 -1.95
C PHE A 141 -13.64 -1.85 -2.02
N PHE A 142 -12.44 -1.48 -2.46
CA PHE A 142 -11.98 -0.10 -2.50
C PHE A 142 -12.03 0.47 -3.91
N ASP A 143 -12.47 1.71 -4.05
CA ASP A 143 -12.43 2.42 -5.33
C ASP A 143 -10.99 2.76 -5.75
N LEU A 144 -10.12 2.98 -4.75
CA LEU A 144 -8.69 3.21 -4.94
C LEU A 144 -7.88 2.49 -3.84
N VAL A 145 -6.81 1.79 -4.25
CA VAL A 145 -5.80 1.24 -3.34
C VAL A 145 -4.46 1.90 -3.65
N CYS A 146 -3.74 2.34 -2.62
CA CYS A 146 -2.50 3.09 -2.80
C CYS A 146 -1.37 2.68 -1.86
N THR A 147 -0.15 3.07 -2.26
CA THR A 147 1.07 3.06 -1.44
C THR A 147 1.79 4.41 -1.55
N ASN A 148 2.55 4.75 -0.51
CA ASN A 148 3.35 5.96 -0.49
C ASN A 148 4.72 5.64 0.16
N GLY A 149 5.72 5.34 -0.66
CA GLY A 149 7.05 4.93 -0.19
C GLY A 149 7.05 3.56 0.48
N VAL A 150 6.29 2.59 -0.03
CA VAL A 150 6.15 1.24 0.53
C VAL A 150 6.73 0.18 -0.39
N LEU A 151 6.41 0.21 -1.68
CA LEU A 151 6.89 -0.79 -2.64
C LEU A 151 8.41 -0.78 -2.76
N ILE A 152 9.02 0.38 -2.54
CA ILE A 152 10.48 0.54 -2.46
C ILE A 152 11.14 -0.33 -1.39
N HIS A 153 10.39 -0.80 -0.40
CA HIS A 153 10.87 -1.62 0.72
C HIS A 153 10.47 -3.10 0.60
N ILE A 154 9.85 -3.48 -0.51
CA ILE A 154 9.49 -4.87 -0.81
C ILE A 154 10.56 -5.48 -1.72
N ALA A 155 11.08 -6.65 -1.36
CA ALA A 155 12.04 -7.35 -2.19
C ALA A 155 11.44 -7.63 -3.58
N PRO A 156 12.21 -7.49 -4.69
CA PRO A 156 11.69 -7.69 -6.05
C PRO A 156 10.99 -9.03 -6.26
N ALA A 157 11.43 -10.09 -5.57
CA ALA A 157 10.81 -11.41 -5.63
C ALA A 157 9.42 -11.47 -4.95
N ASP A 158 9.12 -10.55 -4.03
CA ASP A 158 7.87 -10.49 -3.28
C ASP A 158 6.89 -9.43 -3.82
N LEU A 159 7.36 -8.53 -4.71
CA LEU A 159 6.51 -7.50 -5.33
C LEU A 159 5.24 -8.08 -5.99
N PRO A 160 5.30 -9.19 -6.74
CA PRO A 160 4.10 -9.76 -7.35
C PRO A 160 2.99 -10.06 -6.33
N ARG A 161 3.34 -10.51 -5.13
CA ARG A 161 2.35 -10.88 -4.10
C ARG A 161 1.60 -9.67 -3.54
N ILE A 162 2.32 -8.58 -3.22
CA ILE A 162 1.66 -7.37 -2.70
C ILE A 162 0.85 -6.68 -3.80
N MET A 163 1.34 -6.69 -5.05
CA MET A 163 0.62 -6.16 -6.21
C MET A 163 -0.67 -6.94 -6.49
N ASP A 164 -0.65 -8.28 -6.38
CA ASP A 164 -1.85 -9.13 -6.48
C ASP A 164 -2.91 -8.71 -5.45
N GLU A 165 -2.54 -8.53 -4.20
CA GLU A 165 -3.44 -8.11 -3.13
C GLU A 165 -3.99 -6.70 -3.34
N MET A 166 -3.15 -5.75 -3.75
CA MET A 166 -3.59 -4.39 -4.07
C MET A 166 -4.61 -4.39 -5.21
N VAL A 167 -4.33 -5.10 -6.31
CA VAL A 167 -5.23 -5.20 -7.46
C VAL A 167 -6.49 -5.99 -7.10
N ARG A 168 -6.39 -7.06 -6.31
CA ARG A 168 -7.54 -7.83 -5.82
C ARG A 168 -8.51 -6.94 -5.04
N CYS A 169 -8.00 -6.17 -4.10
CA CYS A 169 -8.82 -5.31 -3.24
C CYS A 169 -9.36 -4.07 -3.94
N SER A 170 -8.72 -3.64 -5.05
CA SER A 170 -9.16 -2.47 -5.83
C SER A 170 -10.34 -2.83 -6.74
N HIS A 171 -11.35 -1.96 -6.74
CA HIS A 171 -12.42 -1.97 -7.73
C HIS A 171 -12.00 -1.26 -9.02
N ARG A 172 -11.25 -0.15 -8.91
CA ARG A 172 -10.98 0.68 -10.07
C ARG A 172 -9.54 1.18 -10.17
N TYR A 173 -8.98 1.80 -9.15
CA TYR A 173 -7.73 2.51 -9.25
C TYR A 173 -6.63 1.93 -8.37
N ILE A 174 -5.39 1.92 -8.91
CA ILE A 174 -4.14 1.74 -8.15
C ILE A 174 -3.37 3.06 -8.26
N TRP A 175 -2.91 3.60 -7.14
CA TRP A 175 -2.17 4.84 -7.07
C TRP A 175 -0.91 4.67 -6.23
N GLY A 176 0.20 5.25 -6.65
CA GLY A 176 1.46 5.14 -5.91
C GLY A 176 2.32 6.37 -6.01
N PHE A 177 3.17 6.56 -4.98
CA PHE A 177 4.28 7.53 -4.98
C PHE A 177 5.50 6.81 -4.44
N GLU A 178 6.48 6.53 -5.32
CA GLU A 178 7.60 5.63 -5.02
C GLU A 178 8.89 6.16 -5.67
N TYR A 179 10.06 5.71 -5.18
CA TYR A 179 11.35 6.02 -5.81
C TYR A 179 11.44 5.41 -7.19
N HIS A 180 11.83 6.22 -8.17
CA HIS A 180 11.88 5.81 -9.57
C HIS A 180 13.28 5.48 -10.05
N ALA A 181 13.38 4.43 -10.87
CA ALA A 181 14.49 4.14 -11.78
C ALA A 181 13.95 3.35 -12.98
N PRO A 182 14.59 3.47 -14.18
CA PRO A 182 14.15 2.74 -15.38
C PRO A 182 14.28 1.21 -15.25
N ALA A 183 15.16 0.76 -14.36
CA ALA A 183 15.36 -0.65 -14.04
C ALA A 183 15.44 -0.83 -12.53
N THR A 184 14.99 -1.99 -12.04
CA THR A 184 15.04 -2.32 -10.61
C THR A 184 16.48 -2.25 -10.11
N THR A 185 16.75 -1.36 -9.18
CA THR A 185 18.06 -1.03 -8.65
C THR A 185 18.04 -1.06 -7.14
N ALA A 186 18.88 -1.91 -6.53
CA ALA A 186 19.04 -1.93 -5.08
C ALA A 186 19.83 -0.69 -4.61
N VAL A 187 19.41 -0.10 -3.50
CA VAL A 187 20.04 1.06 -2.89
C VAL A 187 20.28 0.79 -1.41
N PRO A 188 21.47 1.09 -0.85
CA PRO A 188 21.69 1.01 0.57
C PRO A 188 20.74 1.94 1.32
N TYR A 189 20.08 1.43 2.36
CA TYR A 189 19.13 2.19 3.15
C TYR A 189 19.58 2.30 4.60
N ARG A 190 20.05 3.49 5.01
CA ARG A 190 20.52 3.77 6.39
C ARG A 190 21.50 2.72 6.91
N GLY A 191 22.47 2.31 6.07
CA GLY A 191 23.48 1.31 6.41
C GLY A 191 23.02 -0.15 6.26
N ASN A 192 21.80 -0.39 5.78
CA ASN A 192 21.27 -1.73 5.51
C ASN A 192 21.21 -1.97 4.00
N GLU A 193 21.64 -3.15 3.56
CA GLU A 193 21.53 -3.61 2.16
C GLU A 193 20.32 -4.54 2.01
N GLY A 194 19.67 -4.53 0.84
CA GLY A 194 18.52 -5.38 0.56
C GLY A 194 17.20 -4.92 1.21
N PHE A 195 17.07 -3.63 1.53
CA PHE A 195 15.85 -3.06 2.15
C PHE A 195 15.29 -1.84 1.42
N LEU A 196 15.91 -1.46 0.28
CA LEU A 196 15.39 -0.40 -0.57
C LEU A 196 15.74 -0.65 -2.03
N TRP A 197 14.74 -0.48 -2.90
CA TRP A 197 14.88 -0.56 -4.35
C TRP A 197 14.21 0.65 -5.01
N LYS A 198 14.76 1.05 -6.15
CA LYS A 198 14.12 1.97 -7.09
C LYS A 198 13.68 1.15 -8.30
N ALA A 199 12.52 1.45 -8.85
CA ALA A 199 12.02 0.78 -10.06
C ALA A 199 10.98 1.66 -10.77
N ASP A 200 10.56 1.27 -11.95
CA ASP A 200 9.33 1.76 -12.57
C ASP A 200 8.15 0.90 -12.09
N TYR A 201 7.61 1.24 -10.91
CA TYR A 201 6.54 0.48 -10.29
C TYR A 201 5.25 0.49 -11.11
N ALA A 202 4.96 1.59 -11.84
CA ALA A 202 3.81 1.63 -12.75
C ALA A 202 3.97 0.58 -13.85
N GLN A 203 5.15 0.49 -14.47
CA GLN A 203 5.42 -0.51 -15.50
C GLN A 203 5.38 -1.92 -14.94
N LEU A 204 5.90 -2.17 -13.72
CA LEU A 204 5.81 -3.47 -13.08
C LEU A 204 4.36 -3.94 -12.88
N PHE A 205 3.44 -3.05 -12.50
CA PHE A 205 2.01 -3.36 -12.45
C PHE A 205 1.44 -3.69 -13.85
N LEU A 206 1.80 -2.91 -14.87
CA LEU A 206 1.31 -3.14 -16.24
C LEU A 206 1.81 -4.47 -16.82
N ASP A 207 3.05 -4.84 -16.49
CA ASP A 207 3.66 -6.11 -16.93
C ASP A 207 3.03 -7.32 -16.22
N GLN A 208 2.69 -7.18 -14.95
CA GLN A 208 2.05 -8.27 -14.18
C GLN A 208 0.58 -8.46 -14.54
N PHE A 209 -0.14 -7.39 -14.91
CA PHE A 209 -1.58 -7.41 -15.22
C PHE A 209 -1.86 -6.94 -16.65
N PRO A 210 -1.30 -7.62 -17.68
CA PRO A 210 -1.43 -7.19 -19.08
C PRO A 210 -2.91 -7.19 -19.51
N GLY A 211 -3.33 -6.05 -20.08
CA GLY A 211 -4.73 -5.87 -20.52
C GLY A 211 -5.75 -5.66 -19.40
N GLN A 212 -5.37 -5.81 -18.12
CA GLN A 212 -6.25 -5.57 -16.98
C GLN A 212 -6.07 -4.18 -16.37
N LEU A 213 -4.89 -3.58 -16.53
CA LEU A 213 -4.57 -2.24 -16.08
C LEU A 213 -4.16 -1.35 -17.25
N ARG A 214 -4.46 -0.06 -17.15
CA ARG A 214 -3.94 0.99 -18.04
C ARG A 214 -3.38 2.15 -17.24
N LEU A 215 -2.35 2.79 -17.76
CA LEU A 215 -1.82 4.02 -17.19
C LEU A 215 -2.79 5.19 -17.48
N VAL A 216 -3.25 5.87 -16.44
CA VAL A 216 -4.08 7.07 -16.55
C VAL A 216 -3.20 8.31 -16.51
N LYS A 217 -2.29 8.37 -15.54
CA LYS A 217 -1.39 9.49 -15.32
C LYS A 217 -0.11 9.03 -14.66
N GLN A 218 1.00 9.67 -15.04
CA GLN A 218 2.30 9.53 -14.39
C GLN A 218 3.01 10.87 -14.39
N GLU A 219 3.68 11.20 -13.29
CA GLU A 219 4.47 12.42 -13.15
C GLU A 219 5.74 12.13 -12.35
N LEU A 220 6.86 12.65 -12.86
CA LEU A 220 8.17 12.49 -12.22
C LEU A 220 8.48 13.71 -11.36
N TYR A 221 8.96 13.45 -10.15
CA TYR A 221 9.30 14.47 -9.15
C TYR A 221 10.80 14.42 -8.86
N PRO A 222 11.62 15.24 -9.53
CA PRO A 222 13.04 15.32 -9.22
C PRO A 222 13.27 16.00 -7.88
N TYR A 223 14.27 15.51 -7.15
CA TYR A 223 14.72 16.14 -5.91
C TYR A 223 15.40 17.47 -6.22
N ILE A 224 14.95 18.55 -5.58
CA ILE A 224 15.52 19.90 -5.75
C ILE A 224 16.62 20.21 -4.73
N LEU A 225 16.78 19.39 -3.67
CA LEU A 225 17.87 19.52 -2.69
C LEU A 225 19.21 19.11 -3.33
N ASP A 226 20.24 19.92 -3.17
CA ASP A 226 21.57 19.66 -3.75
C ASP A 226 22.18 18.33 -3.28
N ALA A 227 22.00 17.97 -2.01
CA ALA A 227 22.49 16.70 -1.44
C ALA A 227 21.81 15.44 -2.02
N GLU A 228 20.63 15.61 -2.60
CA GLU A 228 19.78 14.52 -3.15
C GLU A 228 19.63 14.65 -4.67
N ARG A 229 20.37 15.58 -5.29
CA ARG A 229 20.28 15.86 -6.73
C ARG A 229 20.54 14.60 -7.55
N GLY A 230 19.63 14.29 -8.48
CA GLY A 230 19.67 13.09 -9.30
C GLY A 230 18.75 11.96 -8.78
N ASN A 231 18.22 12.07 -7.56
CA ASN A 231 17.11 11.22 -7.13
C ASN A 231 15.80 11.65 -7.81
N LEU A 232 14.95 10.69 -8.04
CA LEU A 232 13.70 10.86 -8.77
C LEU A 232 12.63 9.99 -8.14
N ASP A 233 11.48 10.59 -7.84
CA ASP A 233 10.29 9.85 -7.45
C ASP A 233 9.26 9.92 -8.57
N VAL A 234 8.33 8.99 -8.56
CA VAL A 234 7.22 8.93 -9.50
C VAL A 234 5.91 8.84 -8.74
N MET A 235 4.94 9.65 -9.15
CA MET A 235 3.54 9.42 -8.81
C MET A 235 2.82 8.88 -10.04
N TYR A 236 2.05 7.81 -9.85
CA TYR A 236 1.31 7.16 -10.94
C TYR A 236 -0.11 6.81 -10.52
N LEU A 237 -1.02 6.84 -11.48
CA LEU A 237 -2.40 6.38 -11.35
C LEU A 237 -2.70 5.38 -12.46
N LEU A 238 -3.05 4.17 -12.08
CA LEU A 238 -3.49 3.10 -12.97
C LEU A 238 -4.98 2.88 -12.79
N GLU A 239 -5.65 2.46 -13.85
CA GLU A 239 -7.08 2.12 -13.83
C GLU A 239 -7.29 0.69 -14.32
N LYS A 240 -8.15 -0.05 -13.64
CA LYS A 240 -8.61 -1.37 -14.10
C LYS A 240 -9.45 -1.20 -15.36
N VAL A 241 -9.09 -1.92 -16.39
CA VAL A 241 -9.87 -1.98 -17.63
C VAL A 241 -11.08 -2.85 -17.34
N SER A 242 -12.29 -2.28 -17.47
CA SER A 242 -13.54 -3.04 -17.34
C SER A 242 -13.57 -4.11 -18.43
N ALA A 243 -13.89 -5.36 -18.02
CA ALA A 243 -14.11 -6.46 -18.95
C ALA A 243 -15.37 -6.23 -19.76
#